data_fb659111eac5dca355b1baa934c7afd0
#
_entry.id   fb659111eac5dca355b1baa934c7afd0
#
_cell.length_a   1.000
_cell.length_b   1.000
_cell.length_c   1.000
_cell.angle_alpha   90.00
_cell.angle_beta   90.00
_cell.angle_gamma   90.00
#
_symmetry.space_group_name_H-M   'P 1'
#
loop_
_entity.id
_entity.type
_entity.pdbx_description
1 polymer ?
#
loop_
_entity_poly.entity_id
_entity_poly.type
_entity_poly.pdbx_seq_one_letter_code
_entity_poly.pdbx_strand_id
1 'polypeptide(L)'
;MHQITPEDLEFAPYGSGRVEGFWIDAQVFIKASHHYLAARQQLLYDTISSENFNPETMEFQGVKYDEVVMALGYKNNQVPWFSEVPVNPTKGQLLTVKWDNPLLNTSLHRKAFALPIGDKLFRIGSTYEWNNTSTEPTPEGRELILSNVRSITNDTLEVIAHYSGIRPTSLDRRPMVGKHPVYDQLYIFNGLGAKGYMLAPSLAEMLCSTMIHNTALLADLQPYRFNPK
;
A
#
# COMPACT_ATOMS: atom_id res chain seq x y z
N MET A 1 -17.84 -19.90 -17.43
CA MET A 1 -17.22 -19.66 -16.12
C MET A 1 -17.87 -20.62 -15.14
N HIS A 2 -17.11 -21.52 -14.56
CA HIS A 2 -17.63 -22.40 -13.50
C HIS A 2 -17.80 -21.53 -12.24
N GLN A 3 -18.99 -21.55 -11.67
CA GLN A 3 -19.27 -20.83 -10.43
C GLN A 3 -18.69 -21.68 -9.30
N ILE A 4 -17.67 -21.19 -8.59
CA ILE A 4 -17.14 -21.90 -7.41
C ILE A 4 -18.25 -21.96 -6.38
N THR A 5 -18.73 -23.16 -6.09
CA THR A 5 -19.72 -23.42 -5.05
C THR A 5 -19.00 -23.66 -3.71
N PRO A 6 -19.70 -23.57 -2.56
CA PRO A 6 -19.12 -23.96 -1.26
C PRO A 6 -18.57 -25.39 -1.23
N GLU A 7 -19.12 -26.28 -2.05
CA GLU A 7 -18.71 -27.69 -2.19
C GLU A 7 -17.36 -27.82 -2.93
N ASP A 8 -17.01 -26.84 -3.79
CA ASP A 8 -15.72 -26.78 -4.48
C ASP A 8 -14.59 -26.30 -3.54
N LEU A 9 -14.92 -25.79 -2.36
CA LEU A 9 -13.99 -25.31 -1.37
C LEU A 9 -13.88 -26.32 -0.22
N GLU A 10 -12.85 -27.14 -0.25
CA GLU A 10 -12.55 -28.19 0.73
C GLU A 10 -12.64 -27.71 2.20
N PHE A 11 -12.62 -26.40 2.45
CA PHE A 11 -12.60 -25.77 3.77
C PHE A 11 -13.57 -24.61 3.94
N ALA A 12 -14.81 -24.75 3.50
CA ALA A 12 -15.87 -23.75 3.76
C ALA A 12 -16.98 -24.29 4.68
N PRO A 13 -16.67 -24.76 5.93
CA PRO A 13 -17.65 -25.43 6.80
C PRO A 13 -18.81 -24.52 7.21
N TYR A 14 -18.68 -23.20 7.05
CA TYR A 14 -19.69 -22.20 7.40
C TYR A 14 -20.21 -21.44 6.16
N GLY A 15 -19.91 -21.95 4.96
CA GLY A 15 -20.25 -21.29 3.71
C GLY A 15 -19.20 -20.30 3.21
N SER A 16 -19.42 -19.81 2.01
CA SER A 16 -18.57 -18.81 1.34
C SER A 16 -19.42 -17.70 0.72
N GLY A 17 -18.83 -16.53 0.59
CA GLY A 17 -19.41 -15.40 -0.12
C GLY A 17 -18.54 -15.01 -1.32
N ARG A 18 -19.18 -14.59 -2.44
CA ARG A 18 -18.50 -14.06 -3.60
C ARG A 18 -18.64 -12.55 -3.65
N VAL A 19 -17.51 -11.86 -3.86
CA VAL A 19 -17.46 -10.42 -4.10
C VAL A 19 -16.87 -10.21 -5.49
N GLU A 20 -17.52 -9.40 -6.30
CA GLU A 20 -16.94 -8.95 -7.57
C GLU A 20 -15.86 -7.90 -7.28
N GLY A 21 -14.73 -8.05 -7.94
CA GLY A 21 -13.59 -7.16 -7.74
C GLY A 21 -12.55 -7.37 -8.83
N PHE A 22 -11.52 -6.54 -8.77
CA PHE A 22 -10.34 -6.65 -9.62
C PHE A 22 -9.10 -6.50 -8.76
N TRP A 23 -8.00 -6.98 -9.27
CA TRP A 23 -6.68 -6.75 -8.71
C TRP A 23 -5.80 -6.03 -9.72
N ILE A 24 -4.79 -5.35 -9.22
CA ILE A 24 -3.81 -4.64 -10.04
C ILE A 24 -2.43 -5.26 -9.83
N ASP A 25 -1.70 -5.52 -10.92
CA ASP A 25 -0.29 -5.83 -10.82
C ASP A 25 0.49 -4.55 -10.50
N ALA A 26 0.89 -4.43 -9.23
CA ALA A 26 1.56 -3.25 -8.73
C ALA A 26 2.91 -2.99 -9.43
N GLN A 27 3.65 -4.04 -9.84
CA GLN A 27 4.94 -3.86 -10.52
C GLN A 27 4.74 -3.33 -11.93
N VAL A 28 3.76 -3.89 -12.65
CA VAL A 28 3.40 -3.42 -14.01
C VAL A 28 2.90 -1.97 -13.94
N PHE A 29 2.01 -1.67 -12.98
CA PHE A 29 1.47 -0.33 -12.80
C PHE A 29 2.55 0.71 -12.50
N ILE A 30 3.45 0.44 -11.55
CA ILE A 30 4.53 1.37 -11.19
C ILE A 30 5.48 1.57 -12.38
N LYS A 31 5.87 0.50 -13.07
CA LYS A 31 6.74 0.58 -14.23
C LYS A 31 6.12 1.41 -15.37
N ALA A 32 4.85 1.20 -15.65
CA ALA A 32 4.11 1.97 -16.65
C ALA A 32 3.99 3.45 -16.25
N SER A 33 3.72 3.74 -14.96
CA SER A 33 3.66 5.10 -14.43
C SER A 33 5.00 5.83 -14.54
N HIS A 34 6.12 5.15 -14.22
CA HIS A 34 7.45 5.72 -14.38
C HIS A 34 7.76 6.03 -15.87
N HIS A 35 7.46 5.12 -16.79
CA HIS A 35 7.62 5.37 -18.23
C HIS A 35 6.78 6.57 -18.70
N TYR A 36 5.54 6.64 -18.25
CA TYR A 36 4.62 7.73 -18.60
C TYR A 36 5.14 9.09 -18.15
N LEU A 37 5.61 9.19 -16.90
CA LEU A 37 6.13 10.43 -16.33
C LEU A 37 7.49 10.80 -16.92
N ALA A 38 8.38 9.83 -17.12
CA ALA A 38 9.69 10.07 -17.72
C ALA A 38 9.58 10.59 -19.15
N ALA A 39 8.68 10.02 -19.97
CA ALA A 39 8.43 10.50 -21.34
C ALA A 39 7.91 11.94 -21.40
N ARG A 40 7.39 12.47 -20.29
CA ARG A 40 6.92 13.85 -20.14
C ARG A 40 7.90 14.76 -19.42
N GLN A 41 9.09 14.26 -19.07
CA GLN A 41 10.06 14.98 -18.25
C GLN A 41 9.49 15.42 -16.88
N GLN A 42 8.57 14.62 -16.33
CA GLN A 42 7.88 14.84 -15.05
C GLN A 42 8.38 13.89 -13.95
N LEU A 43 9.50 13.23 -14.16
CA LEU A 43 10.09 12.31 -13.21
C LEU A 43 11.55 12.68 -12.95
N LEU A 44 11.84 12.95 -11.68
CA LEU A 44 13.19 13.15 -11.16
C LEU A 44 13.48 12.07 -10.12
N TYR A 45 14.62 11.40 -10.23
CA TYR A 45 15.10 10.44 -9.23
C TYR A 45 16.04 11.15 -8.28
N ASP A 46 15.54 11.49 -7.09
CA ASP A 46 16.33 12.15 -6.06
C ASP A 46 15.83 11.84 -4.67
N THR A 47 16.59 12.27 -3.65
CA THR A 47 16.24 12.12 -2.25
C THR A 47 15.98 13.49 -1.63
N ILE A 48 14.78 13.69 -1.08
CA ILE A 48 14.44 14.90 -0.37
C ILE A 48 14.96 14.83 1.08
N SER A 49 15.57 15.93 1.52
CA SER A 49 16.09 16.13 2.87
C SER A 49 15.95 17.59 3.30
N SER A 50 16.21 17.88 4.59
CA SER A 50 16.25 19.26 5.09
C SER A 50 17.40 20.11 4.49
N GLU A 51 18.35 19.50 3.83
CA GLU A 51 19.48 20.21 3.19
C GLU A 51 19.15 20.70 1.79
N ASN A 52 18.19 20.06 1.10
CA ASN A 52 17.90 20.34 -0.29
C ASN A 52 16.45 20.76 -0.56
N PHE A 53 15.60 20.82 0.47
CA PHE A 53 14.22 21.33 0.37
C PHE A 53 13.96 22.38 1.44
N ASN A 54 13.50 23.55 1.00
CA ASN A 54 13.07 24.64 1.86
C ASN A 54 11.53 24.75 1.86
N PRO A 55 10.86 24.47 2.98
CA PRO A 55 9.39 24.48 3.06
C PRO A 55 8.80 25.91 3.14
N GLU A 56 9.61 26.94 3.41
CA GLU A 56 9.12 28.34 3.41
C GLU A 56 8.99 28.89 1.99
N THR A 57 9.89 28.50 1.11
CA THR A 57 9.94 28.96 -0.29
C THR A 57 9.41 27.91 -1.29
N MET A 58 9.11 26.69 -0.84
CA MET A 58 8.79 25.52 -1.67
C MET A 58 9.89 25.21 -2.70
N GLU A 59 11.14 25.44 -2.35
CA GLU A 59 12.28 25.26 -3.24
C GLU A 59 12.96 23.91 -2.98
N PHE A 60 13.14 23.14 -4.05
CA PHE A 60 13.91 21.90 -4.05
C PHE A 60 15.04 22.01 -5.08
N GLN A 61 16.29 21.94 -4.62
CA GLN A 61 17.50 22.04 -5.46
C GLN A 61 17.51 23.27 -6.38
N GLY A 62 17.10 24.44 -5.89
CA GLY A 62 17.08 25.70 -6.65
C GLY A 62 15.86 25.84 -7.59
N VAL A 63 14.96 24.87 -7.62
CA VAL A 63 13.70 24.94 -8.37
C VAL A 63 12.56 25.21 -7.41
N LYS A 64 11.80 26.28 -7.68
CA LYS A 64 10.61 26.65 -6.91
C LYS A 64 9.37 25.95 -7.46
N TYR A 65 8.54 25.44 -6.55
CA TYR A 65 7.25 24.80 -6.84
C TYR A 65 6.13 25.61 -6.21
N ASP A 66 4.97 25.60 -6.85
CA ASP A 66 3.77 26.28 -6.31
C ASP A 66 3.23 25.55 -5.08
N GLU A 67 3.24 24.21 -5.13
CA GLU A 67 2.78 23.36 -4.04
C GLU A 67 3.57 22.04 -4.01
N VAL A 68 3.74 21.45 -2.84
CA VAL A 68 4.47 20.20 -2.64
C VAL A 68 3.62 19.21 -1.85
N VAL A 69 3.52 17.98 -2.35
CA VAL A 69 2.86 16.87 -1.66
C VAL A 69 3.88 15.81 -1.24
N MET A 70 4.04 15.62 0.06
CA MET A 70 4.91 14.59 0.63
C MET A 70 4.20 13.24 0.70
N ALA A 71 4.59 12.31 -0.18
CA ALA A 71 4.05 10.94 -0.23
C ALA A 71 5.14 9.91 0.13
N LEU A 72 5.81 10.09 1.26
CA LEU A 72 7.07 9.44 1.62
C LEU A 72 6.90 8.02 2.20
N GLY A 73 5.66 7.55 2.34
CA GLY A 73 5.38 6.25 2.91
C GLY A 73 5.93 6.11 4.34
N TYR A 74 6.50 4.95 4.67
CA TYR A 74 7.05 4.70 6.01
C TYR A 74 8.30 5.55 6.34
N LYS A 75 8.92 6.17 5.35
CA LYS A 75 10.06 7.09 5.54
C LYS A 75 9.64 8.50 5.99
N ASN A 76 8.35 8.74 6.19
CA ASN A 76 7.83 10.03 6.63
C ASN A 76 8.55 10.58 7.88
N ASN A 77 8.91 9.72 8.82
CA ASN A 77 9.60 10.11 10.06
C ASN A 77 11.09 10.46 9.85
N GLN A 78 11.61 10.32 8.64
CA GLN A 78 13.00 10.68 8.31
C GLN A 78 13.15 12.14 7.87
N VAL A 79 12.03 12.85 7.70
CA VAL A 79 12.00 14.28 7.36
C VAL A 79 11.31 15.07 8.47
N PRO A 80 11.72 16.32 8.73
CA PRO A 80 11.24 17.07 9.90
C PRO A 80 9.79 17.56 9.76
N TRP A 81 9.34 17.86 8.55
CA TRP A 81 8.09 18.61 8.30
C TRP A 81 6.82 17.90 8.75
N PHE A 82 6.77 16.57 8.64
CA PHE A 82 5.66 15.76 9.08
C PHE A 82 6.07 14.69 10.11
N SER A 83 7.14 14.94 10.86
CA SER A 83 7.65 14.01 11.88
C SER A 83 6.64 13.71 13.00
N GLU A 84 5.74 14.66 13.30
CA GLU A 84 4.67 14.52 14.31
C GLU A 84 3.47 13.71 13.79
N VAL A 85 3.37 13.49 12.48
CA VAL A 85 2.29 12.70 11.90
C VAL A 85 2.62 11.20 12.06
N PRO A 86 1.80 10.44 12.83
CA PRO A 86 2.15 9.10 13.27
C PRO A 86 2.00 8.06 12.14
N VAL A 87 3.07 7.89 11.36
CA VAL A 87 3.17 6.81 10.37
C VAL A 87 3.94 5.65 10.98
N ASN A 88 3.26 4.54 11.22
CA ASN A 88 3.86 3.33 11.78
C ASN A 88 4.28 2.37 10.66
N PRO A 89 5.56 2.04 10.53
CA PRO A 89 6.01 1.03 9.61
C PRO A 89 5.43 -0.34 9.99
N THR A 90 4.76 -1.00 9.06
CA THR A 90 4.21 -2.33 9.26
C THR A 90 4.71 -3.25 8.17
N LYS A 91 5.67 -4.10 8.52
CA LYS A 91 6.22 -5.07 7.59
C LYS A 91 5.17 -6.11 7.22
N GLY A 92 5.15 -6.46 5.95
CA GLY A 92 4.35 -7.55 5.42
C GLY A 92 5.14 -8.39 4.46
N GLN A 93 5.01 -9.70 4.61
CA GLN A 93 5.66 -10.67 3.74
C GLN A 93 4.62 -11.41 2.91
N LEU A 94 5.00 -11.84 1.70
CA LEU A 94 4.16 -12.64 0.82
C LEU A 94 5.02 -13.62 0.01
N LEU A 95 4.43 -14.73 -0.38
CA LEU A 95 5.08 -15.74 -1.21
C LEU A 95 4.47 -15.75 -2.62
N THR A 96 5.29 -16.08 -3.60
CA THR A 96 4.81 -16.62 -4.87
C THR A 96 4.98 -18.12 -4.80
N VAL A 97 3.90 -18.84 -5.05
CA VAL A 97 3.88 -20.30 -5.05
C VAL A 97 3.35 -20.82 -6.36
N LYS A 98 3.84 -21.99 -6.76
CA LYS A 98 3.20 -22.79 -7.82
C LYS A 98 2.18 -23.70 -7.16
N TRP A 99 0.95 -23.65 -7.68
CA TRP A 99 -0.17 -24.43 -7.19
C TRP A 99 -0.97 -24.95 -8.38
N ASP A 100 -0.93 -26.26 -8.56
CA ASP A 100 -1.63 -26.90 -9.67
C ASP A 100 -3.07 -27.22 -9.29
N ASN A 101 -3.89 -26.17 -9.17
CA ASN A 101 -5.32 -26.31 -8.95
C ASN A 101 -6.10 -25.69 -10.10
N PRO A 102 -6.76 -26.49 -10.98
CA PRO A 102 -7.43 -26.00 -12.17
C PRO A 102 -8.68 -25.17 -11.87
N LEU A 103 -9.22 -25.20 -10.66
CA LEU A 103 -10.46 -24.49 -10.29
C LEU A 103 -10.23 -23.01 -9.95
N LEU A 104 -8.97 -22.56 -9.82
CA LEU A 104 -8.67 -21.26 -9.23
C LEU A 104 -8.36 -20.17 -10.25
N ASN A 105 -9.40 -19.63 -10.86
CA ASN A 105 -9.35 -18.33 -11.55
C ASN A 105 -9.82 -17.17 -10.64
N THR A 106 -10.04 -17.43 -9.34
CA THR A 106 -10.62 -16.51 -8.38
C THR A 106 -9.69 -16.36 -7.19
N SER A 107 -9.57 -15.15 -6.68
CA SER A 107 -8.84 -14.91 -5.44
C SER A 107 -9.62 -15.47 -4.25
N LEU A 108 -8.93 -16.21 -3.39
CA LEU A 108 -9.49 -16.77 -2.15
C LEU A 108 -8.99 -15.97 -0.95
N HIS A 109 -9.87 -15.71 0.01
CA HIS A 109 -9.55 -14.95 1.20
C HIS A 109 -10.11 -15.64 2.46
N ARG A 110 -9.22 -15.90 3.42
CA ARG A 110 -9.60 -16.38 4.75
C ARG A 110 -8.57 -15.84 5.79
N LYS A 111 -7.83 -16.71 6.50
CA LYS A 111 -6.67 -16.30 7.32
C LYS A 111 -5.49 -15.79 6.49
N ALA A 112 -5.42 -16.24 5.24
CA ALA A 112 -4.53 -15.75 4.22
C ALA A 112 -5.34 -15.39 2.98
N PHE A 113 -4.70 -14.75 1.99
CA PHE A 113 -5.24 -14.68 0.64
C PHE A 113 -4.42 -15.59 -0.29
N ALA A 114 -5.08 -16.09 -1.34
CA ALA A 114 -4.44 -16.74 -2.47
C ALA A 114 -4.95 -16.08 -3.74
N LEU A 115 -4.06 -15.37 -4.46
CA LEU A 115 -4.38 -14.61 -5.66
C LEU A 115 -3.71 -15.26 -6.87
N PRO A 116 -4.45 -15.77 -7.87
CA PRO A 116 -3.86 -16.29 -9.11
C PRO A 116 -3.23 -15.15 -9.92
N ILE A 117 -1.99 -15.36 -10.40
CA ILE A 117 -1.25 -14.40 -11.22
C ILE A 117 -0.85 -14.94 -12.60
N GLY A 118 -1.45 -16.06 -13.01
CA GLY A 118 -1.18 -16.75 -14.27
C GLY A 118 -0.20 -17.92 -14.12
N ASP A 119 -0.13 -18.78 -15.12
CA ASP A 119 0.81 -19.91 -15.23
C ASP A 119 0.86 -20.82 -13.99
N LYS A 120 -0.28 -21.10 -13.36
CA LYS A 120 -0.37 -21.86 -12.10
C LYS A 120 0.38 -21.22 -10.93
N LEU A 121 0.74 -19.93 -11.05
CA LEU A 121 1.37 -19.17 -9.98
C LEU A 121 0.33 -18.40 -9.17
N PHE A 122 0.54 -18.36 -7.87
CA PHE A 122 -0.29 -17.65 -6.92
C PHE A 122 0.55 -16.76 -6.02
N ARG A 123 0.05 -15.58 -5.72
CA ARG A 123 0.52 -14.80 -4.57
C ARG A 123 -0.29 -15.16 -3.36
N ILE A 124 0.40 -15.55 -2.28
CA ILE A 124 -0.20 -15.89 -1.00
C ILE A 124 0.38 -15.01 0.11
N GLY A 125 -0.43 -14.66 1.08
CA GLY A 125 0.00 -13.79 2.19
C GLY A 125 -1.14 -13.35 3.08
N SER A 126 -0.87 -12.44 3.99
CA SER A 126 0.40 -11.80 4.27
C SER A 126 0.68 -11.81 5.78
N THR A 127 1.91 -11.53 6.16
CA THR A 127 2.23 -11.23 7.57
C THR A 127 1.90 -9.78 7.93
N TYR A 128 1.88 -9.51 9.24
CA TYR A 128 1.74 -8.17 9.83
C TYR A 128 2.70 -8.07 11.02
N GLU A 129 3.76 -7.29 10.84
CA GLU A 129 4.80 -7.09 11.84
C GLU A 129 4.93 -5.59 12.11
N TRP A 130 4.43 -5.17 13.27
CA TRP A 130 4.42 -3.76 13.66
C TRP A 130 5.82 -3.26 14.02
N ASN A 131 6.09 -1.98 13.70
CA ASN A 131 7.35 -1.30 14.01
C ASN A 131 8.60 -2.00 13.44
N ASN A 132 8.44 -2.77 12.37
CA ASN A 132 9.53 -3.43 11.69
C ASN A 132 9.80 -2.75 10.35
N THR A 133 11.01 -2.23 10.17
CA THR A 133 11.47 -1.53 8.95
C THR A 133 12.43 -2.38 8.11
N SER A 134 12.69 -3.64 8.50
CA SER A 134 13.48 -4.56 7.70
C SER A 134 12.74 -4.94 6.41
N THR A 135 13.41 -4.86 5.29
CA THR A 135 12.88 -5.30 3.99
C THR A 135 13.26 -6.73 3.64
N GLU A 136 14.01 -7.41 4.53
CA GLU A 136 14.44 -8.78 4.32
C GLU A 136 13.33 -9.77 4.71
N PRO A 137 12.97 -10.72 3.82
CA PRO A 137 12.07 -11.83 4.17
C PRO A 137 12.67 -12.70 5.28
N THR A 138 11.80 -13.33 6.09
CA THR A 138 12.24 -14.18 7.21
C THR A 138 11.66 -15.59 7.12
N PRO A 139 12.37 -16.63 7.60
CA PRO A 139 11.86 -17.99 7.67
C PRO A 139 10.53 -18.08 8.45
N GLU A 140 10.43 -17.37 9.57
CA GLU A 140 9.22 -17.32 10.43
C GLU A 140 8.02 -16.75 9.68
N GLY A 141 8.24 -15.68 8.88
CA GLY A 141 7.21 -15.10 8.03
C GLY A 141 6.72 -16.07 6.96
N ARG A 142 7.65 -16.83 6.35
CA ARG A 142 7.31 -17.89 5.40
C ARG A 142 6.45 -18.97 6.04
N GLU A 143 6.85 -19.50 7.19
CA GLU A 143 6.13 -20.55 7.89
C GLU A 143 4.74 -20.07 8.34
N LEU A 144 4.62 -18.83 8.82
CA LEU A 144 3.33 -18.23 9.19
C LEU A 144 2.38 -18.15 8.00
N ILE A 145 2.87 -17.72 6.82
CA ILE A 145 2.04 -17.65 5.59
C ILE A 145 1.58 -19.05 5.18
N LEU A 146 2.50 -20.02 5.15
CA LEU A 146 2.17 -21.42 4.80
C LEU A 146 1.19 -22.04 5.80
N SER A 147 1.35 -21.76 7.09
CA SER A 147 0.39 -22.17 8.11
C SER A 147 -0.99 -21.56 7.91
N ASN A 148 -1.06 -20.25 7.61
CA ASN A 148 -2.33 -19.56 7.40
C ASN A 148 -3.05 -20.05 6.14
N VAL A 149 -2.32 -20.37 5.07
CA VAL A 149 -2.91 -20.86 3.82
C VAL A 149 -3.52 -22.26 3.96
N ARG A 150 -3.14 -23.03 5.00
CA ARG A 150 -3.83 -24.29 5.37
C ARG A 150 -5.32 -24.10 5.68
N SER A 151 -5.74 -22.88 5.95
CA SER A 151 -7.18 -22.55 6.07
C SER A 151 -7.90 -22.55 4.71
N ILE A 152 -7.16 -22.52 3.59
CA ILE A 152 -7.68 -22.46 2.22
C ILE A 152 -7.51 -23.79 1.51
N THR A 153 -6.36 -24.46 1.69
CA THR A 153 -6.04 -25.74 1.03
C THR A 153 -5.09 -26.60 1.85
N ASN A 154 -5.19 -27.92 1.67
CA ASN A 154 -4.20 -28.89 2.14
C ASN A 154 -3.17 -29.28 1.08
N ASP A 155 -3.29 -28.77 -0.15
CA ASP A 155 -2.35 -29.06 -1.21
C ASP A 155 -0.92 -28.69 -0.83
N THR A 156 0.03 -29.40 -1.44
CA THR A 156 1.45 -29.03 -1.35
C THR A 156 1.70 -27.87 -2.30
N LEU A 157 2.25 -26.77 -1.77
CA LEU A 157 2.59 -25.57 -2.52
C LEU A 157 4.11 -25.50 -2.70
N GLU A 158 4.56 -25.37 -3.95
CA GLU A 158 5.97 -25.11 -4.26
C GLU A 158 6.27 -23.61 -4.14
N VAL A 159 7.10 -23.22 -3.18
CA VAL A 159 7.47 -21.81 -2.98
C VAL A 159 8.53 -21.39 -4.00
N ILE A 160 8.17 -20.49 -4.90
CA ILE A 160 9.03 -19.97 -5.98
C ILE A 160 9.78 -18.72 -5.55
N ALA A 161 9.13 -17.82 -4.78
CA ALA A 161 9.75 -16.59 -4.33
C ALA A 161 9.13 -16.09 -3.02
N HIS A 162 9.91 -15.29 -2.26
CA HIS A 162 9.53 -14.70 -1.00
C HIS A 162 9.84 -13.20 -1.03
N TYR A 163 8.86 -12.38 -0.72
CA TYR A 163 8.95 -10.92 -0.77
C TYR A 163 8.56 -10.30 0.57
N SER A 164 9.11 -9.14 0.80
CA SER A 164 8.80 -8.32 1.97
C SER A 164 8.65 -6.86 1.56
N GLY A 165 7.81 -6.12 2.27
CA GLY A 165 7.61 -4.70 2.07
C GLY A 165 7.05 -4.01 3.31
N ILE A 166 7.24 -2.70 3.40
CA ILE A 166 6.82 -1.89 4.55
C ILE A 166 5.60 -1.06 4.18
N ARG A 167 4.51 -1.27 4.90
CA ARG A 167 3.27 -0.49 4.75
C ARG A 167 3.36 0.75 5.63
N PRO A 168 3.03 1.94 5.11
CA PRO A 168 2.85 3.15 5.91
C PRO A 168 1.47 3.10 6.57
N THR A 169 1.40 2.64 7.80
CA THR A 169 0.13 2.48 8.51
C THR A 169 -0.06 3.61 9.51
N SER A 170 -1.20 4.28 9.51
CA SER A 170 -1.59 5.24 10.54
C SER A 170 -2.06 4.54 11.82
N LEU A 171 -2.12 5.24 12.94
CA LEU A 171 -2.57 4.69 14.23
C LEU A 171 -3.98 4.11 14.16
N ASP A 172 -4.89 4.78 13.49
CA ASP A 172 -6.31 4.40 13.35
C ASP A 172 -6.60 3.66 12.03
N ARG A 173 -5.57 3.35 11.24
CA ARG A 173 -5.67 2.69 9.92
C ARG A 173 -6.49 3.46 8.87
N ARG A 174 -6.65 4.78 9.06
CA ARG A 174 -7.25 5.70 8.09
C ARG A 174 -6.16 6.49 7.38
N PRO A 175 -6.32 6.86 6.11
CA PRO A 175 -5.38 7.71 5.40
C PRO A 175 -5.10 9.02 6.11
N MET A 176 -3.94 9.58 5.88
CA MET A 176 -3.52 10.90 6.34
C MET A 176 -3.26 11.77 5.12
N VAL A 177 -4.20 12.64 4.84
CA VAL A 177 -4.19 13.53 3.67
C VAL A 177 -4.54 14.92 4.13
N GLY A 178 -3.74 15.91 3.78
CA GLY A 178 -4.05 17.29 4.14
C GLY A 178 -2.86 18.21 4.18
N LYS A 179 -3.13 19.44 4.57
CA LYS A 179 -2.21 20.56 4.58
C LYS A 179 -1.33 20.54 5.83
N HIS A 180 -0.11 21.04 5.70
CA HIS A 180 0.76 21.33 6.84
C HIS A 180 0.22 22.51 7.66
N PRO A 181 0.30 22.51 9.00
CA PRO A 181 -0.31 23.56 9.83
C PRO A 181 0.41 24.91 9.77
N VAL A 182 1.68 24.93 9.30
CA VAL A 182 2.51 26.14 9.23
C VAL A 182 2.82 26.54 7.79
N TYR A 183 3.11 25.57 6.94
CA TYR A 183 3.51 25.82 5.53
C TYR A 183 2.32 25.63 4.61
N ASP A 184 1.75 26.72 4.16
CA ASP A 184 0.48 26.75 3.42
C ASP A 184 0.47 25.95 2.11
N GLN A 185 1.62 25.77 1.47
CA GLN A 185 1.77 25.09 0.18
C GLN A 185 2.34 23.68 0.32
N LEU A 186 2.47 23.17 1.57
CA LEU A 186 2.99 21.84 1.86
C LEU A 186 1.87 20.92 2.32
N TYR A 187 1.80 19.74 1.70
CA TYR A 187 0.77 18.73 1.97
C TYR A 187 1.38 17.38 2.23
N ILE A 188 0.64 16.52 2.93
CA ILE A 188 0.95 15.11 3.10
C ILE A 188 -0.10 14.23 2.43
N PHE A 189 0.35 13.11 1.84
CA PHE A 189 -0.48 12.05 1.31
C PHE A 189 0.11 10.71 1.74
N ASN A 190 -0.38 10.16 2.86
CA ASN A 190 0.25 9.02 3.51
C ASN A 190 -0.76 8.17 4.30
N GLY A 191 -0.28 7.16 5.04
CA GLY A 191 -1.10 6.37 5.95
C GLY A 191 -2.04 5.36 5.30
N LEU A 192 -1.87 5.05 4.01
CA LEU A 192 -2.80 4.20 3.26
C LEU A 192 -2.68 2.70 3.60
N GLY A 193 -1.62 2.30 4.30
CA GLY A 193 -1.40 0.93 4.73
C GLY A 193 -1.44 -0.07 3.58
N ALA A 194 -2.26 -1.10 3.71
CA ALA A 194 -2.44 -2.14 2.69
C ALA A 194 -3.47 -1.77 1.60
N LYS A 195 -4.14 -0.62 1.69
CA LYS A 195 -5.26 -0.23 0.82
C LYS A 195 -4.89 0.86 -0.19
N GLY A 196 -3.58 1.11 -0.39
CA GLY A 196 -3.09 2.22 -1.20
C GLY A 196 -3.68 2.25 -2.61
N TYR A 197 -3.60 1.17 -3.35
CA TYR A 197 -4.11 1.12 -4.72
C TYR A 197 -5.63 1.31 -4.84
N MET A 198 -6.38 0.95 -3.82
CA MET A 198 -7.83 1.13 -3.78
C MET A 198 -8.22 2.58 -3.44
N LEU A 199 -7.51 3.19 -2.49
CA LEU A 199 -7.90 4.48 -1.91
C LEU A 199 -7.23 5.67 -2.61
N ALA A 200 -6.01 5.50 -3.13
CA ALA A 200 -5.22 6.60 -3.64
C ALA A 200 -5.90 7.41 -4.76
N PRO A 201 -6.60 6.82 -5.74
CA PRO A 201 -7.24 7.62 -6.79
C PRO A 201 -8.24 8.63 -6.25
N SER A 202 -9.20 8.18 -5.45
CA SER A 202 -10.22 9.06 -4.88
C SER A 202 -9.66 10.08 -3.91
N LEU A 203 -8.67 9.68 -3.09
CA LEU A 203 -8.02 10.60 -2.15
C LEU A 203 -7.16 11.64 -2.87
N ALA A 204 -6.51 11.28 -3.98
CA ALA A 204 -5.75 12.22 -4.79
C ALA A 204 -6.69 13.26 -5.44
N GLU A 205 -7.84 12.84 -5.95
CA GLU A 205 -8.87 13.74 -6.47
C GLU A 205 -9.36 14.73 -5.39
N MET A 206 -9.64 14.24 -4.18
CA MET A 206 -10.02 15.08 -3.05
C MET A 206 -8.93 16.07 -2.68
N LEU A 207 -7.67 15.65 -2.63
CA LEU A 207 -6.53 16.52 -2.33
C LEU A 207 -6.35 17.58 -3.42
N CYS A 208 -6.39 17.20 -4.69
CA CYS A 208 -6.32 18.15 -5.81
C CYS A 208 -7.45 19.19 -5.76
N SER A 209 -8.66 18.75 -5.43
CA SER A 209 -9.79 19.70 -5.25
C SER A 209 -9.53 20.67 -4.09
N THR A 210 -8.90 20.21 -3.01
CA THR A 210 -8.50 21.08 -1.90
C THR A 210 -7.44 22.08 -2.33
N MET A 211 -6.41 21.64 -3.05
CA MET A 211 -5.31 22.49 -3.52
C MET A 211 -5.79 23.55 -4.51
N ILE A 212 -6.64 23.18 -5.47
CA ILE A 212 -7.07 24.07 -6.56
C ILE A 212 -8.27 24.95 -6.17
N HIS A 213 -9.23 24.37 -5.44
CA HIS A 213 -10.54 24.99 -5.18
C HIS A 213 -10.78 25.30 -3.70
N ASN A 214 -9.81 25.05 -2.84
CA ASN A 214 -9.91 25.25 -1.39
C ASN A 214 -11.07 24.47 -0.75
N THR A 215 -11.41 23.30 -1.34
CA THR A 215 -12.47 22.43 -0.83
C THR A 215 -12.01 21.77 0.48
N ALA A 216 -12.87 21.77 1.49
CA ALA A 216 -12.53 21.15 2.77
C ALA A 216 -12.37 19.63 2.66
N LEU A 217 -11.29 19.09 3.19
CA LEU A 217 -11.11 17.65 3.37
C LEU A 217 -11.92 17.14 4.56
N LEU A 218 -12.32 15.87 4.50
CA LEU A 218 -12.98 15.20 5.62
C LEU A 218 -12.07 15.24 6.87
N ALA A 219 -12.67 15.53 8.03
CA ALA A 219 -11.94 15.60 9.31
C ALA A 219 -11.14 14.32 9.61
N ASP A 220 -11.70 13.16 9.24
CA ASP A 220 -11.09 11.84 9.41
C ASP A 220 -9.81 11.60 8.57
N LEU A 221 -9.55 12.46 7.59
CA LEU A 221 -8.34 12.41 6.75
C LEU A 221 -7.23 13.34 7.24
N GLN A 222 -7.57 14.33 8.07
CA GLN A 222 -6.62 15.35 8.53
C GLN A 222 -5.40 14.73 9.22
N PRO A 223 -4.17 15.11 8.86
CA PRO A 223 -2.95 14.50 9.39
C PRO A 223 -2.77 14.72 10.89
N TYR A 224 -3.29 15.85 11.41
CA TYR A 224 -3.16 16.24 12.82
C TYR A 224 -4.39 15.91 13.69
N ARG A 225 -5.30 15.04 13.21
CA ARG A 225 -6.49 14.62 13.96
C ARG A 225 -6.18 13.93 15.30
N PHE A 226 -4.94 13.46 15.47
CA PHE A 226 -4.48 12.83 16.72
C PHE A 226 -3.99 13.84 17.76
N ASN A 227 -3.68 15.08 17.33
CA ASN A 227 -3.24 16.19 18.19
C ASN A 227 -4.10 17.42 17.89
N PRO A 228 -5.41 17.40 18.23
CA PRO A 228 -6.22 18.60 18.09
C PRO A 228 -5.65 19.68 19.03
N LYS A 229 -5.20 20.80 18.45
CA LYS A 229 -4.84 22.00 19.20
C LYS A 229 -6.09 22.65 19.75
#